data_786cb3d0d2f8cd01dbe4028eccf7fb00
#
_entry.id   786cb3d0d2f8cd01dbe4028eccf7fb00
#
_cell.length_a   1.000
_cell.length_b   1.000
_cell.length_c   1.000
_cell.angle_alpha   90.00
_cell.angle_beta   90.00
_cell.angle_gamma   90.00
#
_symmetry.space_group_name_H-M   'P 1'
#
loop_
_entity.id
_entity.type
_entity.pdbx_description
1 polymer ?
#
loop_
_entity_poly.entity_id
_entity_poly.type
_entity_poly.pdbx_seq_one_letter_code
_entity_poly.pdbx_strand_id
1 'polypeptide(L)'
;MNHLKFEGKGLDYFKLFFVDVILAFVSLTLLYPRALVREARYLWSETSLGGTAFEFRGKSKVAFNGYMKVLLLMVIFIMVMVAEILILKKSFGGIPYWAEYTNALIIMAFVLFIMPVIIHGDLNFFVKNTAWRSVMLDYKGKLSELMSLSIRGNILTILTLGIFSAWYETQLCKFLMENIRFGSLRFTYSGSSKEMFRIYLKGFLLGIVTLGIYNIWNFRDLYNYSVNHTVVRKGDQEFNLHSDANTREVFELLVGNALLVAITLGFGFPWACIRLYRFMVNHCEVPEAFNLDSIEDNEVAEELEEPSKHWLDKWNPNLIA
;
A
#
# COMPACT_ATOMS: atom_id res chain seq x y z
N MET A 1 6.38 4.03 27.78
CA MET A 1 5.77 3.10 26.79
C MET A 1 5.91 3.70 25.40
N ASN A 2 6.58 2.98 24.52
CA ASN A 2 6.84 3.45 23.15
C ASN A 2 5.68 3.02 22.24
N HIS A 3 4.46 3.58 22.45
CA HIS A 3 3.32 3.22 21.64
C HIS A 3 3.22 4.08 20.38
N LEU A 4 2.95 3.45 19.26
CA LEU A 4 2.35 4.12 18.12
C LEU A 4 0.91 4.50 18.47
N LYS A 5 0.52 5.74 18.26
CA LYS A 5 -0.83 6.23 18.57
C LYS A 5 -1.37 7.08 17.42
N PHE A 6 -2.62 6.82 17.06
CA PHE A 6 -3.35 7.63 16.10
C PHE A 6 -4.55 8.30 16.77
N GLU A 7 -4.63 9.62 16.68
CA GLU A 7 -5.67 10.44 17.35
C GLU A 7 -6.62 11.13 16.36
N GLY A 8 -6.45 10.93 15.07
CA GLY A 8 -7.25 11.58 14.02
C GLY A 8 -8.75 11.35 14.17
N LYS A 9 -9.53 12.38 13.88
CA LYS A 9 -10.99 12.38 14.06
C LYS A 9 -11.70 12.10 12.74
N GLY A 10 -12.71 11.24 12.77
CA GLY A 10 -13.50 10.88 11.59
C GLY A 10 -14.19 12.08 10.92
N LEU A 11 -14.63 13.09 11.70
CA LEU A 11 -15.26 14.28 11.14
C LEU A 11 -14.29 15.16 10.36
N ASP A 12 -13.06 15.32 10.84
CA ASP A 12 -12.05 16.13 10.17
C ASP A 12 -11.59 15.45 8.88
N TYR A 13 -11.41 14.13 8.93
CA TYR A 13 -11.11 13.33 7.74
C TYR A 13 -12.27 13.32 6.73
N PHE A 14 -13.53 13.28 7.20
CA PHE A 14 -14.70 13.38 6.33
C PHE A 14 -14.72 14.70 5.54
N LYS A 15 -14.51 15.83 6.22
CA LYS A 15 -14.44 17.14 5.56
C LYS A 15 -13.37 17.18 4.49
N LEU A 16 -12.18 16.63 4.80
CA LEU A 16 -11.06 16.53 3.86
C LEU A 16 -11.43 15.64 2.68
N PHE A 17 -11.89 14.41 2.94
CA PHE A 17 -12.28 13.42 1.95
C PHE A 17 -13.39 13.93 1.02
N PHE A 18 -14.44 14.54 1.58
CA PHE A 18 -15.58 15.04 0.80
C PHE A 18 -15.17 16.15 -0.18
N VAL A 19 -14.34 17.09 0.28
CA VAL A 19 -13.78 18.13 -0.59
C VAL A 19 -12.90 17.52 -1.68
N ASP A 20 -12.09 16.53 -1.34
CA ASP A 20 -11.19 15.87 -2.29
C ASP A 20 -11.95 15.06 -3.34
N VAL A 21 -13.03 14.39 -2.97
CA VAL A 21 -13.91 13.68 -3.92
C VAL A 21 -14.56 14.66 -4.90
N ILE A 22 -15.09 15.79 -4.42
CA ILE A 22 -15.68 16.82 -5.29
C ILE A 22 -14.61 17.38 -6.25
N LEU A 23 -13.44 17.74 -5.73
CA LEU A 23 -12.35 18.28 -6.53
C LEU A 23 -11.84 17.27 -7.57
N ALA A 24 -11.74 15.99 -7.20
CA ALA A 24 -11.34 14.92 -8.12
C ALA A 24 -12.40 14.74 -9.23
N PHE A 25 -13.68 14.77 -8.88
CA PHE A 25 -14.75 14.66 -9.86
C PHE A 25 -14.79 15.85 -10.83
N VAL A 26 -14.78 17.09 -10.32
CA VAL A 26 -14.82 18.31 -11.14
C VAL A 26 -13.58 18.45 -12.03
N SER A 27 -12.42 18.02 -11.55
CA SER A 27 -11.16 18.07 -12.30
C SER A 27 -10.89 16.86 -13.17
N LEU A 28 -11.85 15.92 -13.32
CA LEU A 28 -11.64 14.65 -14.01
C LEU A 28 -10.38 13.93 -13.48
N THR A 29 -10.25 13.85 -12.17
CA THR A 29 -9.13 13.25 -11.40
C THR A 29 -7.79 14.00 -11.44
N LEU A 30 -7.65 15.09 -12.21
CA LEU A 30 -6.38 15.84 -12.29
C LEU A 30 -5.92 16.42 -10.94
N LEU A 31 -6.84 16.72 -10.02
CA LEU A 31 -6.50 17.20 -8.67
C LEU A 31 -6.33 16.07 -7.64
N TYR A 32 -6.49 14.82 -8.02
CA TYR A 32 -6.32 13.65 -7.15
C TYR A 32 -4.95 13.60 -6.42
N PRO A 33 -3.80 13.91 -7.07
CA PRO A 33 -2.52 13.93 -6.36
C PRO A 33 -2.42 14.96 -5.24
N ARG A 34 -3.18 16.06 -5.35
CA ARG A 34 -3.30 17.05 -4.26
C ARG A 34 -4.07 16.48 -3.08
N ALA A 35 -5.11 15.72 -3.36
CA ALA A 35 -5.89 15.00 -2.35
C ALA A 35 -5.01 14.01 -1.59
N LEU A 36 -4.26 13.16 -2.28
CA LEU A 36 -3.33 12.19 -1.68
C LEU A 36 -2.32 12.85 -0.72
N VAL A 37 -1.75 13.99 -1.11
CA VAL A 37 -0.80 14.71 -0.26
C VAL A 37 -1.48 15.31 0.98
N ARG A 38 -2.71 15.81 0.86
CA ARG A 38 -3.46 16.33 2.01
C ARG A 38 -3.85 15.22 2.98
N GLU A 39 -4.29 14.10 2.45
CA GLU A 39 -4.61 12.90 3.23
C GLU A 39 -3.39 12.38 3.99
N ALA A 40 -2.25 12.23 3.29
CA ALA A 40 -1.01 11.81 3.93
C ALA A 40 -0.59 12.76 5.05
N ARG A 41 -0.66 14.07 4.84
CA ARG A 41 -0.36 15.05 5.88
C ARG A 41 -1.26 14.89 7.09
N TYR A 42 -2.55 14.72 6.88
CA TYR A 42 -3.50 14.51 7.97
C TYR A 42 -3.19 13.23 8.74
N LEU A 43 -3.06 12.10 8.05
CA LEU A 43 -2.80 10.81 8.70
C LEU A 43 -1.48 10.81 9.49
N TRP A 44 -0.42 11.33 8.92
CA TRP A 44 0.89 11.39 9.59
C TRP A 44 0.93 12.39 10.74
N SER A 45 0.29 13.57 10.62
CA SER A 45 0.24 14.53 11.72
C SER A 45 -0.56 14.05 12.93
N GLU A 46 -1.52 13.15 12.72
CA GLU A 46 -2.32 12.53 13.77
C GLU A 46 -1.71 11.19 14.28
N THR A 47 -0.63 10.73 13.65
CA THR A 47 0.12 9.54 14.08
C THR A 47 1.34 9.96 14.87
N SER A 48 1.51 9.43 16.09
CA SER A 48 2.64 9.74 16.96
C SER A 48 3.35 8.47 17.41
N LEU A 49 4.66 8.60 17.63
CA LEU A 49 5.52 7.59 18.25
C LEU A 49 6.20 8.20 19.46
N GLY A 50 6.00 7.61 20.65
CA GLY A 50 6.56 8.15 21.88
C GLY A 50 6.10 9.60 22.18
N GLY A 51 4.88 9.96 21.79
CA GLY A 51 4.29 11.29 21.98
C GLY A 51 4.73 12.36 20.98
N THR A 52 5.59 12.02 20.01
CA THR A 52 5.98 12.93 18.92
C THR A 52 5.28 12.51 17.64
N ALA A 53 4.56 13.44 16.99
CA ALA A 53 3.86 13.18 15.73
C ALA A 53 4.84 13.05 14.57
N PHE A 54 4.43 12.28 13.56
CA PHE A 54 5.11 12.25 12.28
C PHE A 54 4.75 13.48 11.44
N GLU A 55 5.59 13.81 10.49
CA GLU A 55 5.39 14.90 9.55
C GLU A 55 5.51 14.40 8.12
N PHE A 56 4.56 14.77 7.25
CA PHE A 56 4.66 14.50 5.83
C PHE A 56 5.04 15.77 5.07
N ARG A 57 6.23 15.76 4.45
CA ARG A 57 6.84 16.90 3.74
C ARG A 57 6.64 16.87 2.23
N GLY A 58 5.94 15.86 1.69
CA GLY A 58 5.71 15.69 0.27
C GLY A 58 5.00 16.89 -0.37
N LYS A 59 5.46 17.26 -1.58
CA LYS A 59 4.89 18.36 -2.38
C LYS A 59 3.90 17.82 -3.39
N SER A 60 2.70 18.43 -3.48
CA SER A 60 1.65 18.04 -4.44
C SER A 60 2.11 18.09 -5.90
N LYS A 61 3.05 18.97 -6.25
CA LYS A 61 3.62 19.07 -7.61
C LYS A 61 4.40 17.80 -8.00
N VAL A 62 5.14 17.22 -7.06
CA VAL A 62 5.90 15.98 -7.29
C VAL A 62 4.94 14.81 -7.47
N ALA A 63 3.94 14.69 -6.59
CA ALA A 63 2.88 13.68 -6.71
C ALA A 63 2.12 13.82 -8.04
N PHE A 64 1.80 15.04 -8.46
CA PHE A 64 1.14 15.31 -9.72
C PHE A 64 1.97 14.85 -10.93
N ASN A 65 3.27 15.12 -10.95
CA ASN A 65 4.14 14.68 -12.03
C ASN A 65 4.21 13.14 -12.12
N GLY A 66 4.28 12.43 -11.00
CA GLY A 66 4.23 10.97 -10.96
C GLY A 66 2.90 10.44 -11.49
N TYR A 67 1.79 10.98 -10.99
CA TYR A 67 0.45 10.61 -11.39
C TYR A 67 0.21 10.83 -12.89
N MET A 68 0.63 11.99 -13.45
CA MET A 68 0.46 12.30 -14.87
C MET A 68 1.15 11.32 -15.80
N LYS A 69 2.27 10.73 -15.38
CA LYS A 69 2.98 9.71 -16.17
C LYS A 69 2.19 8.40 -16.21
N VAL A 70 1.68 7.97 -15.06
CA VAL A 70 0.82 6.77 -14.98
C VAL A 70 -0.45 7.02 -15.79
N LEU A 71 -1.08 8.19 -15.66
CA LEU A 71 -2.27 8.55 -16.40
C LEU A 71 -2.01 8.55 -17.92
N LEU A 72 -0.88 9.11 -18.36
CA LEU A 72 -0.49 9.10 -19.77
C LEU A 72 -0.32 7.68 -20.30
N LEU A 73 0.35 6.80 -19.56
CA LEU A 73 0.47 5.38 -19.91
C LEU A 73 -0.89 4.69 -20.01
N MET A 74 -1.79 4.95 -19.07
CA MET A 74 -3.17 4.42 -19.12
C MET A 74 -3.93 4.93 -20.34
N VAL A 75 -3.85 6.23 -20.66
CA VAL A 75 -4.50 6.82 -21.84
C VAL A 75 -3.95 6.23 -23.14
N ILE A 76 -2.63 6.10 -23.25
CA ILE A 76 -1.99 5.46 -24.41
C ILE A 76 -2.48 4.01 -24.54
N PHE A 77 -2.50 3.24 -23.45
CA PHE A 77 -2.99 1.87 -23.44
C PHE A 77 -4.44 1.80 -23.91
N ILE A 78 -5.33 2.63 -23.37
CA ILE A 78 -6.75 2.70 -23.79
C ILE A 78 -6.87 3.04 -25.25
N MET A 79 -6.11 4.02 -25.77
CA MET A 79 -6.11 4.39 -27.19
C MET A 79 -5.68 3.21 -28.08
N VAL A 80 -4.66 2.46 -27.68
CA VAL A 80 -4.21 1.28 -28.41
C VAL A 80 -5.30 0.21 -28.47
N MET A 81 -5.96 -0.07 -27.34
CA MET A 81 -7.06 -1.04 -27.27
C MET A 81 -8.26 -0.62 -28.12
N VAL A 82 -8.62 0.67 -28.09
CA VAL A 82 -9.70 1.22 -28.92
C VAL A 82 -9.34 1.10 -30.41
N ALA A 83 -8.11 1.48 -30.78
CA ALA A 83 -7.64 1.36 -32.16
C ALA A 83 -7.68 -0.08 -32.66
N GLU A 84 -7.24 -1.05 -31.86
CA GLU A 84 -7.33 -2.48 -32.15
C GLU A 84 -8.78 -2.90 -32.43
N ILE A 85 -9.71 -2.58 -31.53
CA ILE A 85 -11.14 -2.91 -31.67
C ILE A 85 -11.72 -2.33 -32.98
N LEU A 86 -11.36 -1.08 -33.32
CA LEU A 86 -11.82 -0.43 -34.55
C LEU A 86 -11.25 -1.12 -35.81
N ILE A 87 -9.98 -1.52 -35.78
CA ILE A 87 -9.33 -2.25 -36.87
C ILE A 87 -10.01 -3.64 -37.06
N LEU A 88 -10.21 -4.38 -35.97
CA LEU A 88 -10.86 -5.68 -36.01
C LEU A 88 -12.29 -5.59 -36.57
N LYS A 89 -13.07 -4.62 -36.09
CA LYS A 89 -14.43 -4.37 -36.55
C LYS A 89 -14.47 -4.06 -38.06
N LYS A 90 -13.50 -3.27 -38.56
CA LYS A 90 -13.40 -2.94 -39.99
C LYS A 90 -12.99 -4.14 -40.83
N SER A 91 -12.05 -4.95 -40.35
CA SER A 91 -11.48 -6.08 -41.10
C SER A 91 -12.40 -7.31 -41.15
N PHE A 92 -13.15 -7.57 -40.07
CA PHE A 92 -13.96 -8.77 -39.91
C PHE A 92 -15.48 -8.51 -39.93
N GLY A 93 -15.92 -7.26 -40.09
CA GLY A 93 -17.33 -6.89 -40.04
C GLY A 93 -17.96 -6.93 -38.63
N GLY A 94 -17.18 -7.27 -37.61
CA GLY A 94 -17.55 -7.38 -36.18
C GLY A 94 -16.35 -7.67 -35.32
N ILE A 95 -16.54 -7.82 -34.01
CA ILE A 95 -15.47 -8.23 -33.09
C ILE A 95 -15.44 -9.78 -33.07
N PRO A 96 -14.35 -10.42 -33.52
CA PRO A 96 -14.21 -11.87 -33.46
C PRO A 96 -14.19 -12.39 -32.02
N TYR A 97 -14.74 -13.56 -31.72
CA TYR A 97 -14.76 -14.16 -30.38
C TYR A 97 -13.38 -14.29 -29.72
N TRP A 98 -12.36 -14.62 -30.51
CA TRP A 98 -10.99 -14.72 -30.00
C TRP A 98 -10.45 -13.38 -29.51
N ALA A 99 -10.92 -12.26 -30.05
CA ALA A 99 -10.47 -10.91 -29.64
C ALA A 99 -10.89 -10.58 -28.20
N GLU A 100 -12.00 -11.09 -27.72
CA GLU A 100 -12.41 -10.90 -26.31
C GLU A 100 -11.41 -11.55 -25.35
N TYR A 101 -10.96 -12.77 -25.66
CA TYR A 101 -9.97 -13.48 -24.85
C TYR A 101 -8.59 -12.85 -24.94
N THR A 102 -8.15 -12.45 -26.14
CA THR A 102 -6.84 -11.78 -26.30
C THR A 102 -6.82 -10.43 -25.60
N ASN A 103 -7.91 -9.66 -25.69
CA ASN A 103 -8.01 -8.37 -24.99
C ASN A 103 -8.00 -8.55 -23.47
N ALA A 104 -8.68 -9.56 -22.94
CA ALA A 104 -8.61 -9.89 -21.52
C ALA A 104 -7.17 -10.21 -21.07
N LEU A 105 -6.42 -10.98 -21.86
CA LEU A 105 -5.01 -11.29 -21.59
C LEU A 105 -4.12 -10.04 -21.67
N ILE A 106 -4.34 -9.18 -22.65
CA ILE A 106 -3.57 -7.91 -22.80
C ILE A 106 -3.84 -6.97 -21.62
N ILE A 107 -5.12 -6.82 -21.22
CA ILE A 107 -5.48 -6.02 -20.03
C ILE A 107 -4.83 -6.61 -18.76
N MET A 108 -4.91 -7.93 -18.60
CA MET A 108 -4.28 -8.61 -17.47
C MET A 108 -2.76 -8.38 -17.44
N ALA A 109 -2.08 -8.52 -18.57
CA ALA A 109 -0.65 -8.26 -18.69
C ALA A 109 -0.30 -6.79 -18.37
N PHE A 110 -1.12 -5.85 -18.85
CA PHE A 110 -0.95 -4.43 -18.53
C PHE A 110 -1.11 -4.15 -17.03
N VAL A 111 -2.13 -4.73 -16.38
CA VAL A 111 -2.35 -4.59 -14.94
C VAL A 111 -1.17 -5.17 -14.15
N LEU A 112 -0.68 -6.36 -14.53
CA LEU A 112 0.49 -6.99 -13.90
C LEU A 112 1.76 -6.15 -14.04
N PHE A 113 1.88 -5.38 -15.12
CA PHE A 113 3.01 -4.47 -15.35
C PHE A 113 2.85 -3.15 -14.59
N ILE A 114 1.67 -2.52 -14.64
CA ILE A 114 1.48 -1.16 -14.12
C ILE A 114 1.42 -1.12 -12.58
N MET A 115 0.86 -2.17 -11.93
CA MET A 115 0.72 -2.23 -10.48
C MET A 115 2.03 -2.11 -9.72
N PRO A 116 3.09 -2.88 -10.00
CA PRO A 116 4.38 -2.69 -9.31
C PRO A 116 5.02 -1.33 -9.58
N VAL A 117 4.76 -0.71 -10.75
CA VAL A 117 5.24 0.66 -11.03
C VAL A 117 4.57 1.66 -10.10
N ILE A 118 3.24 1.55 -9.92
CA ILE A 118 2.48 2.41 -9.01
C ILE A 118 2.96 2.21 -7.57
N ILE A 119 3.01 0.96 -7.10
CA ILE A 119 3.44 0.63 -5.73
C ILE A 119 4.85 1.16 -5.45
N HIS A 120 5.79 0.96 -6.38
CA HIS A 120 7.15 1.49 -6.22
C HIS A 120 7.19 3.02 -6.18
N GLY A 121 6.42 3.68 -7.05
CA GLY A 121 6.30 5.13 -7.08
C GLY A 121 5.73 5.69 -5.78
N ASP A 122 4.66 5.08 -5.27
CA ASP A 122 4.02 5.46 -4.02
C ASP A 122 4.95 5.26 -2.82
N LEU A 123 5.60 4.10 -2.71
CA LEU A 123 6.58 3.84 -1.64
C LEU A 123 7.71 4.85 -1.67
N ASN A 124 8.27 5.11 -2.85
CA ASN A 124 9.34 6.09 -2.99
C ASN A 124 8.89 7.51 -2.64
N PHE A 125 7.65 7.88 -2.97
CA PHE A 125 7.11 9.20 -2.67
C PHE A 125 6.68 9.31 -1.20
N PHE A 126 5.86 8.38 -0.69
CA PHE A 126 5.31 8.50 0.66
C PHE A 126 6.37 8.23 1.73
N VAL A 127 7.17 7.19 1.59
CA VAL A 127 8.20 6.85 2.60
C VAL A 127 9.25 7.95 2.68
N LYS A 128 9.85 8.35 1.56
CA LYS A 128 10.93 9.35 1.57
C LYS A 128 10.50 10.76 1.98
N ASN A 129 9.22 11.07 1.94
CA ASN A 129 8.72 12.36 2.38
C ASN A 129 8.08 12.31 3.77
N THR A 130 8.23 11.21 4.51
CA THR A 130 7.77 11.08 5.89
C THR A 130 8.96 11.27 6.83
N ALA A 131 8.77 12.11 7.85
CA ALA A 131 9.76 12.41 8.89
C ALA A 131 9.18 12.18 10.27
N TRP A 132 10.02 11.83 11.21
CA TRP A 132 9.72 11.82 12.63
C TRP A 132 10.84 12.57 13.37
N ARG A 133 10.50 13.66 14.04
CA ARG A 133 11.49 14.64 14.53
C ARG A 133 12.34 15.15 13.36
N SER A 134 13.68 15.02 13.42
CA SER A 134 14.62 15.34 12.33
C SER A 134 14.87 14.17 11.39
N VAL A 135 14.50 12.94 11.79
CA VAL A 135 14.85 11.72 11.07
C VAL A 135 13.87 11.44 9.92
N MET A 136 14.40 11.36 8.71
CA MET A 136 13.63 10.99 7.52
C MET A 136 13.55 9.48 7.35
N LEU A 137 12.41 8.99 6.89
CA LEU A 137 12.30 7.63 6.37
C LEU A 137 12.92 7.55 4.97
N ASP A 138 13.47 6.40 4.61
CA ASP A 138 14.05 6.17 3.28
C ASP A 138 13.57 4.85 2.70
N TYR A 139 13.53 4.77 1.37
CA TYR A 139 13.18 3.57 0.61
C TYR A 139 14.25 3.28 -0.43
N LYS A 140 14.86 2.08 -0.35
CA LYS A 140 15.98 1.64 -1.19
C LYS A 140 15.61 0.56 -2.21
N GLY A 141 14.33 0.16 -2.28
CA GLY A 141 13.86 -0.88 -3.21
C GLY A 141 14.08 -0.49 -4.67
N LYS A 142 14.41 -1.48 -5.51
CA LYS A 142 14.54 -1.28 -6.95
C LYS A 142 13.26 -1.71 -7.66
N LEU A 143 12.82 -0.90 -8.63
CA LEU A 143 11.63 -1.21 -9.43
C LEU A 143 11.75 -2.58 -10.13
N SER A 144 12.92 -2.89 -10.69
CA SER A 144 13.15 -4.16 -11.41
C SER A 144 12.98 -5.39 -10.52
N GLU A 145 13.40 -5.30 -9.25
CA GLU A 145 13.25 -6.38 -8.27
C GLU A 145 11.77 -6.55 -7.91
N LEU A 146 11.06 -5.44 -7.61
CA LEU A 146 9.63 -5.46 -7.33
C LEU A 146 8.81 -5.96 -8.52
N MET A 147 9.14 -5.54 -9.75
CA MET A 147 8.48 -6.04 -10.97
C MET A 147 8.67 -7.54 -11.14
N SER A 148 9.91 -8.02 -11.02
CA SER A 148 10.21 -9.46 -11.14
C SER A 148 9.46 -10.28 -10.10
N LEU A 149 9.46 -9.81 -8.85
CA LEU A 149 8.74 -10.44 -7.74
C LEU A 149 7.22 -10.45 -8.02
N SER A 150 6.65 -9.30 -8.38
CA SER A 150 5.20 -9.14 -8.59
C SER A 150 4.70 -9.93 -9.80
N ILE A 151 5.40 -9.86 -10.93
CA ILE A 151 4.99 -10.57 -12.15
C ILE A 151 5.04 -12.08 -11.91
N ARG A 152 6.15 -12.61 -11.37
CA ARG A 152 6.28 -14.05 -11.07
C ARG A 152 5.25 -14.50 -10.02
N GLY A 153 5.11 -13.72 -8.95
CA GLY A 153 4.19 -14.03 -7.86
C GLY A 153 2.74 -14.07 -8.35
N ASN A 154 2.29 -13.07 -9.12
CA ASN A 154 0.94 -13.04 -9.66
C ASN A 154 0.68 -14.13 -10.68
N ILE A 155 1.61 -14.40 -11.62
CA ILE A 155 1.46 -15.50 -12.61
C ILE A 155 1.32 -16.83 -11.88
N LEU A 156 2.19 -17.14 -10.91
CA LEU A 156 2.09 -18.37 -10.13
C LEU A 156 0.82 -18.44 -9.29
N THR A 157 0.36 -17.31 -8.75
CA THR A 157 -0.91 -17.25 -8.03
C THR A 157 -2.10 -17.58 -8.94
N ILE A 158 -2.12 -17.04 -10.16
CA ILE A 158 -3.16 -17.34 -11.16
C ILE A 158 -3.10 -18.81 -11.57
N LEU A 159 -1.92 -19.33 -11.93
CA LEU A 159 -1.73 -20.72 -12.35
C LEU A 159 -2.09 -21.74 -11.25
N THR A 160 -1.92 -21.38 -10.00
CA THR A 160 -2.25 -22.24 -8.85
C THR A 160 -3.62 -21.96 -8.25
N LEU A 161 -4.49 -21.20 -8.95
CA LEU A 161 -5.84 -20.84 -8.49
C LEU A 161 -5.83 -20.19 -7.09
N GLY A 162 -4.82 -19.34 -6.81
CA GLY A 162 -4.68 -18.60 -5.56
C GLY A 162 -3.80 -19.28 -4.50
N ILE A 163 -3.43 -20.55 -4.65
CA ILE A 163 -2.62 -21.26 -3.64
C ILE A 163 -1.27 -20.57 -3.40
N PHE A 164 -0.63 -20.07 -4.45
CA PHE A 164 0.68 -19.42 -4.36
C PHE A 164 0.63 -18.03 -3.71
N SER A 165 -0.55 -17.44 -3.48
CA SER A 165 -0.68 -16.08 -2.92
C SER A 165 0.06 -15.91 -1.58
N ALA A 166 0.02 -16.90 -0.69
CA ALA A 166 0.71 -16.84 0.59
C ALA A 166 2.25 -16.73 0.46
N TRP A 167 2.84 -17.42 -0.52
CA TRP A 167 4.27 -17.31 -0.83
C TRP A 167 4.61 -15.95 -1.43
N TYR A 168 3.79 -15.49 -2.37
CA TYR A 168 3.96 -14.18 -2.99
C TYR A 168 3.88 -13.07 -1.96
N GLU A 169 2.85 -13.07 -1.10
CA GLU A 169 2.66 -12.03 -0.08
C GLU A 169 3.78 -12.05 0.97
N THR A 170 4.22 -13.23 1.42
CA THR A 170 5.37 -13.33 2.31
C THR A 170 6.64 -12.71 1.69
N GLN A 171 6.90 -12.99 0.42
CA GLN A 171 8.06 -12.41 -0.29
C GLN A 171 7.91 -10.91 -0.51
N LEU A 172 6.68 -10.45 -0.78
CA LEU A 172 6.38 -9.03 -0.92
C LEU A 172 6.60 -8.28 0.41
N CYS A 173 6.09 -8.83 1.52
CA CYS A 173 6.33 -8.27 2.86
C CYS A 173 7.83 -8.20 3.18
N LYS A 174 8.60 -9.26 2.88
CA LYS A 174 10.06 -9.25 3.03
C LYS A 174 10.69 -8.13 2.22
N PHE A 175 10.38 -8.06 0.92
CA PHE A 175 10.91 -7.02 0.05
C PHE A 175 10.58 -5.61 0.56
N LEU A 176 9.35 -5.36 1.00
CA LEU A 176 8.93 -4.05 1.49
C LEU A 176 9.68 -3.68 2.77
N MET A 177 9.71 -4.58 3.76
CA MET A 177 10.36 -4.32 5.05
C MET A 177 11.87 -4.13 4.91
N GLU A 178 12.55 -4.98 4.14
CA GLU A 178 14.00 -4.91 3.95
C GLU A 178 14.45 -3.65 3.20
N ASN A 179 13.57 -3.04 2.42
CA ASN A 179 13.86 -1.82 1.66
C ASN A 179 13.41 -0.52 2.35
N ILE A 180 12.66 -0.58 3.44
CA ILE A 180 12.31 0.60 4.25
C ILE A 180 13.36 0.81 5.33
N ARG A 181 13.74 2.05 5.54
CA ARG A 181 14.70 2.48 6.57
C ARG A 181 14.12 3.65 7.35
N PHE A 182 14.39 3.67 8.64
CA PHE A 182 14.03 4.79 9.50
C PHE A 182 15.26 5.23 10.29
N GLY A 183 16.00 6.20 9.74
CA GLY A 183 17.30 6.57 10.26
C GLY A 183 18.23 5.34 10.33
N SER A 184 18.83 5.11 11.48
CA SER A 184 19.69 3.96 11.75
C SER A 184 18.94 2.60 11.81
N LEU A 185 17.60 2.61 11.81
CA LEU A 185 16.79 1.40 11.90
C LEU A 185 16.64 0.71 10.54
N ARG A 186 16.63 -0.61 10.61
CA ARG A 186 16.33 -1.51 9.48
C ARG A 186 15.16 -2.40 9.86
N PHE A 187 14.32 -2.68 8.90
CA PHE A 187 13.20 -3.58 9.09
C PHE A 187 13.45 -4.88 8.34
N THR A 188 13.06 -6.00 8.93
CA THR A 188 13.06 -7.31 8.29
C THR A 188 11.77 -8.03 8.61
N TYR A 189 11.42 -9.01 7.79
CA TYR A 189 10.22 -9.81 7.99
C TYR A 189 10.59 -11.29 8.14
N SER A 190 10.29 -11.87 9.29
CA SER A 190 10.63 -13.25 9.66
C SER A 190 9.52 -14.27 9.36
N GLY A 191 8.39 -13.81 8.80
CA GLY A 191 7.22 -14.65 8.53
C GLY A 191 7.51 -15.82 7.56
N SER A 192 6.86 -16.95 7.83
CA SER A 192 6.93 -18.18 7.04
C SER A 192 5.77 -18.28 6.06
N SER A 193 6.06 -18.51 4.78
CA SER A 193 5.03 -18.73 3.76
C SER A 193 4.12 -19.93 4.07
N LYS A 194 4.64 -20.96 4.77
CA LYS A 194 3.84 -22.12 5.16
C LYS A 194 2.81 -21.77 6.23
N GLU A 195 3.17 -20.91 7.18
CA GLU A 195 2.25 -20.46 8.23
C GLU A 195 1.21 -19.50 7.64
N MET A 196 1.63 -18.56 6.81
CA MET A 196 0.73 -17.68 6.07
C MET A 196 -0.28 -18.49 5.24
N PHE A 197 0.19 -19.53 4.55
CA PHE A 197 -0.69 -20.43 3.79
C PHE A 197 -1.71 -21.14 4.69
N ARG A 198 -1.32 -21.60 5.89
CA ARG A 198 -2.27 -22.22 6.83
C ARG A 198 -3.36 -21.24 7.25
N ILE A 199 -3.01 -19.97 7.50
CA ILE A 199 -3.99 -18.93 7.85
C ILE A 199 -4.94 -18.70 6.68
N TYR A 200 -4.44 -18.56 5.45
CA TYR A 200 -5.25 -18.38 4.25
C TYR A 200 -6.16 -19.58 3.97
N LEU A 201 -5.62 -20.78 4.02
CA LEU A 201 -6.40 -22.00 3.77
C LEU A 201 -7.53 -22.15 4.81
N LYS A 202 -7.22 -21.93 6.09
CA LYS A 202 -8.23 -21.94 7.17
C LYS A 202 -9.28 -20.85 6.95
N GLY A 203 -8.84 -19.62 6.61
CA GLY A 203 -9.72 -18.49 6.30
C GLY A 203 -10.65 -18.79 5.14
N PHE A 204 -10.13 -19.36 4.05
CA PHE A 204 -10.88 -19.73 2.87
C PHE A 204 -11.92 -20.80 3.17
N LEU A 205 -11.50 -21.93 3.76
CA LEU A 205 -12.40 -23.06 4.05
C LEU A 205 -13.51 -22.69 5.03
N LEU A 206 -13.15 -22.03 6.14
CA LEU A 206 -14.14 -21.61 7.14
C LEU A 206 -14.94 -20.40 6.66
N GLY A 207 -14.38 -19.56 5.81
CA GLY A 207 -15.10 -18.46 5.16
C GLY A 207 -16.26 -18.97 4.31
N ILE A 208 -16.06 -20.03 3.51
CA ILE A 208 -17.13 -20.66 2.74
C ILE A 208 -18.21 -21.24 3.67
N VAL A 209 -17.82 -22.02 4.66
CA VAL A 209 -18.76 -22.68 5.58
C VAL A 209 -19.59 -21.67 6.40
N THR A 210 -18.99 -20.56 6.76
CA THR A 210 -19.62 -19.50 7.59
C THR A 210 -20.19 -18.34 6.79
N LEU A 211 -20.32 -18.48 5.45
CA LEU A 211 -20.77 -17.41 4.55
C LEU A 211 -20.01 -16.09 4.74
N GLY A 212 -18.70 -16.19 4.96
CA GLY A 212 -17.81 -15.02 5.12
C GLY A 212 -17.65 -14.53 6.56
N ILE A 213 -18.43 -14.99 7.53
CA ILE A 213 -18.33 -14.54 8.94
C ILE A 213 -16.93 -14.82 9.52
N TYR A 214 -16.31 -15.96 9.16
CA TYR A 214 -14.98 -16.32 9.62
C TYR A 214 -13.87 -15.33 9.19
N ASN A 215 -14.10 -14.50 8.18
CA ASN A 215 -13.12 -13.50 7.74
C ASN A 215 -12.74 -12.49 8.84
N ILE A 216 -13.57 -12.33 9.87
CA ILE A 216 -13.27 -11.50 11.04
C ILE A 216 -12.08 -12.08 11.81
N TRP A 217 -12.09 -13.39 12.09
CA TRP A 217 -10.96 -14.08 12.74
C TRP A 217 -9.74 -14.14 11.83
N ASN A 218 -9.96 -14.37 10.54
CA ASN A 218 -8.90 -14.40 9.55
C ASN A 218 -8.16 -13.06 9.46
N PHE A 219 -8.88 -11.94 9.46
CA PHE A 219 -8.28 -10.60 9.49
C PHE A 219 -7.40 -10.39 10.73
N ARG A 220 -7.91 -10.76 11.92
CA ARG A 220 -7.13 -10.70 13.16
C ARG A 220 -5.86 -11.56 13.07
N ASP A 221 -5.99 -12.81 12.64
CA ASP A 221 -4.88 -13.76 12.56
C ASP A 221 -3.80 -13.24 11.58
N LEU A 222 -4.19 -12.72 10.43
CA LEU A 222 -3.28 -12.13 9.44
C LEU A 222 -2.60 -10.87 9.97
N TYR A 223 -3.36 -9.99 10.61
CA TYR A 223 -2.82 -8.74 11.18
C TYR A 223 -1.78 -9.05 12.29
N ASN A 224 -2.15 -9.85 13.27
CA ASN A 224 -1.25 -10.27 14.36
C ASN A 224 -0.03 -11.00 13.81
N TYR A 225 -0.22 -11.90 12.84
CA TYR A 225 0.88 -12.61 12.22
C TYR A 225 1.85 -11.64 11.54
N SER A 226 1.35 -10.69 10.76
CA SER A 226 2.18 -9.74 10.03
C SER A 226 2.97 -8.82 10.96
N VAL A 227 2.33 -8.27 12.00
CA VAL A 227 3.00 -7.40 12.98
C VAL A 227 4.03 -8.17 13.79
N ASN A 228 3.67 -9.33 14.36
CA ASN A 228 4.55 -10.11 15.23
C ASN A 228 5.78 -10.68 14.52
N HIS A 229 5.75 -10.79 13.19
CA HIS A 229 6.90 -11.22 12.39
C HIS A 229 7.67 -10.06 11.75
N THR A 230 7.33 -8.82 12.08
CA THR A 230 8.11 -7.64 11.70
C THR A 230 9.18 -7.39 12.76
N VAL A 231 10.44 -7.41 12.33
CA VAL A 231 11.60 -7.23 13.19
C VAL A 231 12.26 -5.89 12.88
N VAL A 232 12.49 -5.10 13.91
CA VAL A 232 13.25 -3.84 13.83
C VAL A 232 14.67 -4.12 14.30
N ARG A 233 15.66 -3.79 13.48
CA ARG A 233 17.08 -3.97 13.77
C ARG A 233 17.77 -2.62 13.97
N LYS A 234 18.57 -2.53 15.02
CA LYS A 234 19.48 -1.41 15.27
C LYS A 234 20.88 -1.96 15.60
N GLY A 235 21.83 -1.87 14.65
CA GLY A 235 23.11 -2.56 14.79
C GLY A 235 22.89 -4.06 14.99
N ASP A 236 23.45 -4.61 16.08
CA ASP A 236 23.30 -6.02 16.46
C ASP A 236 22.04 -6.33 17.30
N GLN A 237 21.26 -5.34 17.65
CA GLN A 237 20.05 -5.51 18.44
C GLN A 237 18.83 -5.73 17.52
N GLU A 238 18.02 -6.74 17.87
CA GLU A 238 16.79 -7.08 17.18
C GLU A 238 15.60 -6.92 18.13
N PHE A 239 14.53 -6.30 17.65
CA PHE A 239 13.29 -6.07 18.39
C PHE A 239 12.11 -6.52 17.54
N ASN A 240 11.29 -7.42 18.03
CA ASN A 240 10.06 -7.80 17.36
C ASN A 240 8.95 -6.80 17.70
N LEU A 241 8.21 -6.35 16.71
CA LEU A 241 6.97 -5.65 16.97
C LEU A 241 5.96 -6.63 17.55
N HIS A 242 5.00 -6.12 18.31
CA HIS A 242 3.97 -6.92 18.91
C HIS A 242 2.58 -6.39 18.59
N SER A 243 1.61 -7.29 18.39
CA SER A 243 0.21 -6.94 18.25
C SER A 243 -0.63 -7.75 19.21
N ASP A 244 -1.49 -7.05 19.95
CA ASP A 244 -2.44 -7.59 20.93
C ASP A 244 -3.89 -7.61 20.42
N ALA A 245 -4.10 -7.35 19.13
CA ALA A 245 -5.43 -7.26 18.53
C ALA A 245 -6.26 -8.51 18.82
N ASN A 246 -7.40 -8.33 19.48
CA ASN A 246 -8.28 -9.42 19.87
C ASN A 246 -9.51 -9.54 18.95
N THR A 247 -10.17 -10.69 18.97
CA THR A 247 -11.32 -10.98 18.10
C THR A 247 -12.49 -10.04 18.32
N ARG A 248 -12.76 -9.65 19.57
CA ARG A 248 -13.90 -8.79 19.90
C ARG A 248 -13.73 -7.41 19.28
N GLU A 249 -12.56 -6.82 19.39
CA GLU A 249 -12.25 -5.50 18.82
C GLU A 249 -12.32 -5.52 17.30
N VAL A 250 -11.78 -6.57 16.66
CA VAL A 250 -11.90 -6.76 15.21
C VAL A 250 -13.35 -6.94 14.77
N PHE A 251 -14.15 -7.69 15.53
CA PHE A 251 -15.57 -7.85 15.26
C PHE A 251 -16.30 -6.52 15.35
N GLU A 252 -16.13 -5.78 16.45
CA GLU A 252 -16.74 -4.47 16.67
C GLU A 252 -16.31 -3.45 15.57
N LEU A 253 -15.05 -3.55 15.14
CA LEU A 253 -14.52 -2.72 14.05
C LEU A 253 -15.15 -3.06 12.71
N LEU A 254 -15.06 -4.32 12.27
CA LEU A 254 -15.49 -4.71 10.91
C LEU A 254 -17.00 -4.66 10.77
N VAL A 255 -17.74 -5.22 11.72
CA VAL A 255 -19.22 -5.19 11.71
C VAL A 255 -19.73 -3.77 11.89
N GLY A 256 -19.17 -3.03 12.85
CA GLY A 256 -19.54 -1.64 13.07
C GLY A 256 -19.27 -0.74 11.86
N ASN A 257 -18.16 -0.97 11.14
CA ASN A 257 -17.84 -0.26 9.91
C ASN A 257 -18.79 -0.66 8.77
N ALA A 258 -19.10 -1.94 8.62
CA ALA A 258 -20.05 -2.41 7.62
C ALA A 258 -21.44 -1.81 7.83
N LEU A 259 -21.95 -1.83 9.08
CA LEU A 259 -23.22 -1.21 9.44
C LEU A 259 -23.21 0.30 9.22
N LEU A 260 -22.13 0.99 9.64
CA LEU A 260 -21.98 2.42 9.44
C LEU A 260 -22.06 2.79 7.95
N VAL A 261 -21.33 2.10 7.09
CA VAL A 261 -21.33 2.36 5.66
C VAL A 261 -22.67 2.01 5.02
N ALA A 262 -23.31 0.88 5.42
CA ALA A 262 -24.60 0.47 4.90
C ALA A 262 -25.74 1.44 5.30
N ILE A 263 -25.84 1.80 6.58
CA ILE A 263 -26.88 2.70 7.09
C ILE A 263 -26.76 4.11 6.49
N THR A 264 -25.52 4.56 6.29
CA THR A 264 -25.25 5.90 5.73
C THR A 264 -25.19 5.91 4.20
N LEU A 265 -25.54 4.80 3.52
CA LEU A 265 -25.49 4.66 2.07
C LEU A 265 -24.10 5.05 1.48
N GLY A 266 -23.03 4.70 2.18
CA GLY A 266 -21.65 4.99 1.79
C GLY A 266 -21.03 6.26 2.40
N PHE A 267 -21.83 7.22 2.88
CA PHE A 267 -21.30 8.45 3.49
C PHE A 267 -20.46 8.20 4.75
N GLY A 268 -20.69 7.08 5.43
CA GLY A 268 -19.90 6.66 6.60
C GLY A 268 -18.49 6.11 6.27
N PHE A 269 -18.15 5.94 4.99
CA PHE A 269 -16.87 5.37 4.56
C PHE A 269 -15.63 6.07 5.16
N PRO A 270 -15.51 7.41 5.18
CA PRO A 270 -14.37 8.09 5.78
C PRO A 270 -14.18 7.79 7.28
N TRP A 271 -15.28 7.67 8.04
CA TRP A 271 -15.20 7.26 9.45
C TRP A 271 -14.73 5.80 9.58
N ALA A 272 -15.21 4.91 8.70
CA ALA A 272 -14.77 3.53 8.67
C ALA A 272 -13.27 3.42 8.39
N CYS A 273 -12.74 4.21 7.43
CA CYS A 273 -11.30 4.29 7.14
C CYS A 273 -10.50 4.73 8.36
N ILE A 274 -10.91 5.81 9.04
CA ILE A 274 -10.20 6.32 10.22
C ILE A 274 -10.24 5.33 11.39
N ARG A 275 -11.38 4.65 11.59
CA ARG A 275 -11.48 3.60 12.61
C ARG A 275 -10.55 2.43 12.33
N LEU A 276 -10.47 2.00 11.06
CA LEU A 276 -9.55 0.94 10.64
C LEU A 276 -8.09 1.37 10.81
N TYR A 277 -7.73 2.58 10.34
CA TYR A 277 -6.38 3.11 10.47
C TYR A 277 -5.95 3.23 11.93
N ARG A 278 -6.84 3.78 12.78
CA ARG A 278 -6.61 3.86 14.23
C ARG A 278 -6.38 2.49 14.84
N PHE A 279 -7.19 1.50 14.48
CA PHE A 279 -7.04 0.14 14.97
C PHE A 279 -5.67 -0.41 14.60
N MET A 280 -5.28 -0.32 13.33
CA MET A 280 -3.99 -0.83 12.86
C MET A 280 -2.79 -0.14 13.51
N VAL A 281 -2.85 1.18 13.72
CA VAL A 281 -1.75 1.91 14.34
C VAL A 281 -1.65 1.63 15.84
N ASN A 282 -2.79 1.67 16.55
CA ASN A 282 -2.79 1.57 18.02
C ASN A 282 -2.50 0.15 18.54
N HIS A 283 -2.75 -0.90 17.72
CA HIS A 283 -2.39 -2.29 18.05
C HIS A 283 -1.02 -2.72 17.51
N CYS A 284 -0.19 -1.77 17.09
CA CYS A 284 1.20 -2.02 16.71
C CYS A 284 2.11 -1.49 17.83
N GLU A 285 2.61 -2.37 18.66
CA GLU A 285 3.44 -2.03 19.81
C GLU A 285 4.92 -2.14 19.49
N VAL A 286 5.67 -1.11 19.87
CA VAL A 286 7.14 -1.10 19.83
C VAL A 286 7.65 -1.51 21.22
N PRO A 287 8.55 -2.47 21.34
CA PRO A 287 9.06 -2.93 22.64
C PRO A 287 9.62 -1.81 23.50
N GLU A 288 9.32 -1.82 24.80
CA GLU A 288 9.80 -0.81 25.78
C GLU A 288 11.33 -0.73 25.84
N ALA A 289 12.00 -1.86 25.62
CA ALA A 289 13.47 -1.91 25.59
C ALA A 289 14.09 -1.07 24.46
N PHE A 290 13.26 -0.64 23.47
CA PHE A 290 13.72 0.19 22.37
C PHE A 290 13.80 1.67 22.79
N ASN A 291 15.01 2.23 22.78
CA ASN A 291 15.22 3.64 23.08
C ASN A 291 14.99 4.50 21.83
N LEU A 292 13.87 5.25 21.80
CA LEU A 292 13.53 6.15 20.70
C LEU A 292 14.54 7.30 20.49
N ASP A 293 15.17 7.79 21.57
CA ASP A 293 16.13 8.88 21.49
C ASP A 293 17.47 8.45 20.87
N SER A 294 17.65 7.16 20.70
CA SER A 294 18.82 6.58 20.06
C SER A 294 18.69 6.43 18.54
N ILE A 295 17.59 6.86 17.95
CA ILE A 295 17.43 6.87 16.49
C ILE A 295 18.25 8.02 15.94
N GLU A 296 19.33 7.68 15.23
CA GLU A 296 20.20 8.66 14.59
C GLU A 296 19.73 8.94 13.18
N ASP A 297 19.90 10.20 12.75
CA ASP A 297 19.62 10.58 11.36
C ASP A 297 20.65 9.92 10.44
N ASN A 298 20.21 9.42 9.30
CA ASN A 298 21.16 9.01 8.28
C ASN A 298 21.69 10.27 7.59
N GLU A 299 22.99 10.32 7.28
CA GLU A 299 23.66 11.40 6.52
C GLU A 299 23.04 11.70 5.12
N VAL A 300 21.91 11.15 4.83
CA VAL A 300 21.19 11.20 3.53
C VAL A 300 20.36 12.48 3.37
N ALA A 301 20.33 13.37 4.36
CA ALA A 301 19.54 14.60 4.28
C ALA A 301 20.00 15.58 3.16
N GLU A 302 21.24 15.46 2.69
CA GLU A 302 21.78 16.34 1.64
C GLU A 302 21.35 15.98 0.21
N GLU A 303 20.94 14.72 -0.07
CA GLU A 303 20.48 14.30 -1.41
C GLU A 303 19.00 14.60 -1.71
N LEU A 304 18.25 15.16 -0.75
CA LEU A 304 16.79 15.28 -0.85
C LEU A 304 16.28 16.56 -1.54
N GLU A 305 17.14 17.42 -2.06
CA GLU A 305 16.66 18.61 -2.77
C GLU A 305 15.93 18.32 -4.11
N GLU A 306 16.11 17.12 -4.72
CA GLU A 306 15.38 16.75 -5.94
C GLU A 306 14.93 15.27 -6.01
N PRO A 307 13.91 14.81 -5.23
CA PRO A 307 13.43 13.42 -5.29
C PRO A 307 12.86 13.02 -6.68
N SER A 308 12.51 13.99 -7.51
CA SER A 308 11.81 13.75 -8.78
C SER A 308 12.73 13.41 -9.96
N LYS A 309 14.01 13.72 -9.90
CA LYS A 309 14.92 13.40 -11.02
C LYS A 309 15.41 11.94 -10.97
N HIS A 310 15.61 11.40 -9.79
CA HIS A 310 16.38 10.16 -9.65
C HIS A 310 15.70 8.88 -10.16
N TRP A 311 14.37 8.74 -10.13
CA TRP A 311 13.72 7.53 -10.66
C TRP A 311 13.46 7.58 -12.16
N LEU A 312 13.46 8.80 -12.76
CA LEU A 312 13.36 8.98 -14.21
C LEU A 312 14.71 8.87 -14.92
N ASP A 313 15.77 9.33 -14.26
CA ASP A 313 17.14 9.24 -14.81
C ASP A 313 17.63 7.79 -14.83
N LYS A 314 17.04 6.90 -13.99
CA LYS A 314 17.27 5.45 -14.04
C LYS A 314 16.37 4.71 -15.04
N TRP A 315 15.43 5.40 -15.67
CA TRP A 315 14.70 4.86 -16.82
C TRP A 315 15.57 5.08 -18.07
N ASN A 316 16.55 4.19 -18.21
CA ASN A 316 17.44 4.18 -19.37
C ASN A 316 16.62 3.71 -20.59
N PRO A 317 16.39 4.56 -21.61
CA PRO A 317 15.70 4.15 -22.83
C PRO A 317 16.38 3.02 -23.58
N ASN A 318 17.66 2.70 -23.25
CA ASN A 318 18.41 1.60 -23.83
C ASN A 318 18.09 0.21 -23.25
N LEU A 319 17.11 0.08 -22.32
CA LEU A 319 16.62 -1.22 -21.84
C LEU A 319 15.50 -1.82 -22.73
N ILE A 320 15.15 -1.12 -23.82
CA ILE A 320 14.16 -1.56 -24.84
C ILE A 320 14.83 -1.70 -26.24
N ALA A 321 16.16 -1.64 -26.31
CA ALA A 321 16.91 -1.93 -27.53
C ALA A 321 17.48 -3.35 -27.50
#